data_f9dc3ac2aab52c998c97047c3147be7d
#
_entry.id   f9dc3ac2aab52c998c97047c3147be7d
#
_cell.length_a   1.000
_cell.length_b   1.000
_cell.length_c   1.000
_cell.angle_alpha   90.00
_cell.angle_beta   90.00
_cell.angle_gamma   90.00
#
_symmetry.space_group_name_H-M   'P 1'
#
loop_
_entity.id
_entity.type
_entity.pdbx_description
1 polymer ?
#
loop_
_entity_poly.entity_id
_entity_poly.type
_entity_poly.pdbx_seq_one_letter_code
_entity_poly.pdbx_strand_id
1 'polypeptide(L)'
;NYLKVIENKRSNQYPYALYKLGFVYYNLREYEDSIKSFKEVVSMSKGKDKRKVYFMNQAYSAMTMSFAEVPDGWKRAKDYFSEQGGKTLYTPKLESIARLYSKQDKNEEEVEVYEYLISDNKQGAKVPEYAEKITANYKKREELDLSQKTIDRFTDYFDPKGSWYIANKGKEEPMIRAGQYREEQNDYLITTFHTKAQELEKLNDREKAGVLYRKAAVYYEKFIKLF
;
A
#
# COMPACT_ATOMS: atom_id res chain seq x y z
N ASN A 1 35.53 -7.81 5.71
CA ASN A 1 36.26 -6.59 6.03
C ASN A 1 35.92 -5.43 5.08
N TYR A 2 34.63 -5.15 4.95
CA TYR A 2 34.09 -4.13 4.03
C TYR A 2 34.60 -2.72 4.37
N LEU A 3 34.81 -2.40 5.67
CA LEU A 3 35.30 -1.10 6.11
C LEU A 3 36.65 -0.73 5.47
N LYS A 4 37.60 -1.68 5.35
CA LYS A 4 38.86 -1.43 4.68
C LYS A 4 38.74 -1.15 3.18
N VAL A 5 37.72 -1.74 2.54
CA VAL A 5 37.52 -1.51 1.09
C VAL A 5 36.92 -0.12 0.84
N ILE A 6 36.10 0.40 1.77
CA ILE A 6 35.47 1.73 1.64
C ILE A 6 36.42 2.89 1.94
N GLU A 7 37.61 2.63 2.48
CA GLU A 7 38.67 3.63 2.59
C GLU A 7 39.23 4.03 1.22
N ASN A 8 39.15 3.13 0.23
CA ASN A 8 39.58 3.39 -1.14
C ASN A 8 38.44 3.50 -2.13
N LYS A 9 37.90 4.71 -2.29
CA LYS A 9 36.79 5.02 -3.23
C LYS A 9 37.07 4.71 -4.70
N ARG A 10 38.33 4.52 -5.09
CA ARG A 10 38.76 4.16 -6.47
C ARG A 10 38.73 2.65 -6.70
N SER A 11 38.57 1.84 -5.67
CA SER A 11 38.51 0.39 -5.80
C SER A 11 37.28 -0.04 -6.62
N ASN A 12 37.46 -0.96 -7.55
CA ASN A 12 36.35 -1.59 -8.28
C ASN A 12 35.38 -2.36 -7.36
N GLN A 13 35.81 -2.70 -6.15
CA GLN A 13 35.03 -3.37 -5.12
C GLN A 13 34.24 -2.40 -4.23
N TYR A 14 34.49 -1.08 -4.33
CA TYR A 14 33.91 -0.08 -3.46
C TYR A 14 32.34 -0.08 -3.50
N PRO A 15 31.70 -0.06 -4.68
CA PRO A 15 30.20 -0.07 -4.72
C PRO A 15 29.63 -1.34 -4.10
N TYR A 16 30.28 -2.49 -4.28
CA TYR A 16 29.84 -3.75 -3.68
C TYR A 16 30.01 -3.74 -2.15
N ALA A 17 31.16 -3.27 -1.66
CA ALA A 17 31.41 -3.17 -0.22
C ALA A 17 30.42 -2.22 0.44
N LEU A 18 30.14 -1.09 -0.19
CA LEU A 18 29.16 -0.10 0.30
C LEU A 18 27.72 -0.66 0.29
N TYR A 19 27.35 -1.40 -0.74
CA TYR A 19 26.08 -2.11 -0.79
C TYR A 19 25.93 -3.12 0.37
N LYS A 20 26.98 -3.91 0.63
CA LYS A 20 27.00 -4.85 1.77
C LYS A 20 26.95 -4.13 3.11
N LEU A 21 27.64 -3.00 3.25
CA LEU A 21 27.64 -2.18 4.44
C LEU A 21 26.24 -1.61 4.72
N GLY A 22 25.49 -1.23 3.69
CA GLY A 22 24.09 -0.82 3.84
C GLY A 22 23.24 -1.89 4.55
N PHE A 23 23.41 -3.17 4.23
CA PHE A 23 22.73 -4.26 4.95
C PHE A 23 23.29 -4.48 6.36
N VAL A 24 24.58 -4.27 6.59
CA VAL A 24 25.15 -4.32 7.95
C VAL A 24 24.48 -3.28 8.82
N TYR A 25 24.39 -2.03 8.37
CA TYR A 25 23.69 -0.96 9.08
C TYR A 25 22.21 -1.28 9.29
N TYR A 26 21.53 -1.81 8.28
CA TYR A 26 20.13 -2.26 8.44
C TYR A 26 19.97 -3.27 9.57
N ASN A 27 20.85 -4.30 9.62
CA ASN A 27 20.80 -5.32 10.66
C ASN A 27 21.18 -4.79 12.05
N LEU A 28 22.00 -3.73 12.12
CA LEU A 28 22.32 -3.00 13.35
C LEU A 28 21.21 -2.02 13.76
N ARG A 29 20.14 -1.89 12.98
CA ARG A 29 19.06 -0.91 13.12
C ARG A 29 19.51 0.56 12.94
N GLU A 30 20.65 0.76 12.34
CA GLU A 30 21.20 2.07 11.95
C GLU A 30 20.63 2.45 10.57
N TYR A 31 19.31 2.64 10.51
CA TYR A 31 18.57 2.76 9.24
C TYR A 31 18.96 3.99 8.43
N GLU A 32 19.31 5.10 9.08
CA GLU A 32 19.77 6.30 8.38
C GLU A 32 21.12 6.07 7.66
N ASP A 33 22.06 5.39 8.28
CA ASP A 33 23.33 5.03 7.67
C ASP A 33 23.15 3.98 6.58
N SER A 34 22.20 3.07 6.75
CA SER A 34 21.77 2.14 5.69
C SER A 34 21.27 2.90 4.47
N ILE A 35 20.31 3.84 4.63
CA ILE A 35 19.79 4.68 3.56
C ILE A 35 20.90 5.47 2.88
N LYS A 36 21.81 6.07 3.65
CA LYS A 36 22.95 6.83 3.15
C LYS A 36 23.88 5.96 2.28
N SER A 37 24.20 4.75 2.76
CA SER A 37 25.04 3.79 2.03
C SER A 37 24.41 3.40 0.69
N PHE A 38 23.11 3.07 0.67
CA PHE A 38 22.42 2.73 -0.57
C PHE A 38 22.31 3.92 -1.53
N LYS A 39 22.07 5.15 -1.02
CA LYS A 39 22.07 6.38 -1.85
C LYS A 39 23.43 6.59 -2.54
N GLU A 40 24.52 6.33 -1.83
CA GLU A 40 25.87 6.44 -2.39
C GLU A 40 26.10 5.37 -3.48
N VAL A 41 25.67 4.12 -3.27
CA VAL A 41 25.67 3.07 -4.32
C VAL A 41 24.92 3.53 -5.56
N VAL A 42 23.73 4.12 -5.40
CA VAL A 42 22.95 4.65 -6.52
C VAL A 42 23.71 5.74 -7.26
N SER A 43 24.32 6.69 -6.55
CA SER A 43 25.05 7.80 -7.16
C SER A 43 26.23 7.34 -8.03
N MET A 44 26.92 6.28 -7.61
CA MET A 44 28.05 5.67 -8.34
C MET A 44 27.62 4.77 -9.49
N SER A 45 26.39 4.27 -9.43
CA SER A 45 25.87 3.31 -10.40
C SER A 45 25.16 3.98 -11.58
N LYS A 46 25.17 5.30 -11.66
CA LYS A 46 24.60 6.05 -12.78
C LYS A 46 25.41 5.79 -14.07
N GLY A 47 24.73 5.35 -15.13
CA GLY A 47 25.33 5.10 -16.42
C GLY A 47 24.68 3.93 -17.16
N LYS A 48 25.19 3.63 -18.38
CA LYS A 48 24.65 2.58 -19.26
C LYS A 48 25.27 1.18 -19.02
N ASP A 49 26.23 1.07 -18.11
CA ASP A 49 26.85 -0.22 -17.77
C ASP A 49 25.84 -1.13 -17.08
N LYS A 50 25.62 -2.32 -17.61
CA LYS A 50 24.63 -3.30 -17.11
C LYS A 50 24.87 -3.68 -15.63
N ARG A 51 26.14 -3.76 -15.19
CA ARG A 51 26.47 -4.07 -13.78
C ARG A 51 26.08 -2.91 -12.87
N LYS A 52 26.36 -1.68 -13.29
CA LYS A 52 25.99 -0.48 -12.54
C LYS A 52 24.49 -0.34 -12.42
N VAL A 53 23.74 -0.54 -13.51
CA VAL A 53 22.26 -0.55 -13.50
C VAL A 53 21.70 -1.65 -12.57
N TYR A 54 22.31 -2.83 -12.57
CA TYR A 54 21.93 -3.92 -11.67
C TYR A 54 22.09 -3.51 -10.19
N PHE A 55 23.25 -2.99 -9.79
CA PHE A 55 23.49 -2.54 -8.42
C PHE A 55 22.58 -1.38 -8.01
N MET A 56 22.31 -0.46 -8.90
CA MET A 56 21.38 0.64 -8.67
C MET A 56 19.97 0.11 -8.34
N ASN A 57 19.46 -0.83 -9.13
CA ASN A 57 18.13 -1.41 -8.91
C ASN A 57 18.06 -2.22 -7.60
N GLN A 58 19.14 -2.94 -7.26
CA GLN A 58 19.25 -3.65 -5.98
C GLN A 58 19.30 -2.68 -4.80
N ALA A 59 20.05 -1.58 -4.91
CA ALA A 59 20.11 -0.55 -3.87
C ALA A 59 18.74 0.15 -3.69
N TYR A 60 18.02 0.44 -4.76
CA TYR A 60 16.65 0.97 -4.67
C TYR A 60 15.71 0.00 -3.91
N SER A 61 15.82 -1.30 -4.19
CA SER A 61 14.99 -2.29 -3.53
C SER A 61 15.35 -2.47 -2.05
N ALA A 62 16.66 -2.48 -1.73
CA ALA A 62 17.12 -2.57 -0.34
C ALA A 62 16.76 -1.31 0.47
N MET A 63 16.83 -0.14 -0.16
CA MET A 63 16.51 1.13 0.48
C MET A 63 15.04 1.23 0.94
N THR A 64 14.09 0.55 0.26
CA THR A 64 12.69 0.51 0.70
C THR A 64 12.55 -0.13 2.08
N MET A 65 13.39 -1.11 2.41
CA MET A 65 13.39 -1.75 3.74
C MET A 65 13.80 -0.74 4.82
N SER A 66 14.87 0.02 4.58
CA SER A 66 15.36 1.02 5.52
C SER A 66 14.40 2.21 5.67
N PHE A 67 13.78 2.64 4.57
CA PHE A 67 12.74 3.67 4.63
C PHE A 67 11.51 3.23 5.42
N ALA A 68 11.14 1.95 5.39
CA ALA A 68 10.02 1.45 6.18
C ALA A 68 10.27 1.46 7.72
N GLU A 69 11.50 1.71 8.15
CA GLU A 69 11.88 1.71 9.56
C GLU A 69 12.10 3.11 10.16
N VAL A 70 12.13 4.15 9.34
CA VAL A 70 12.37 5.52 9.80
C VAL A 70 11.08 6.33 9.85
N PRO A 71 11.00 7.37 10.70
CA PRO A 71 9.85 8.29 10.74
C PRO A 71 9.61 8.93 9.36
N ASP A 72 8.33 9.09 8.99
CA ASP A 72 7.91 9.60 7.67
C ASP A 72 8.56 8.89 6.47
N GLY A 73 8.93 7.62 6.67
CA GLY A 73 9.77 6.87 5.74
C GLY A 73 9.22 6.81 4.33
N TRP A 74 7.92 6.57 4.16
CA TRP A 74 7.30 6.51 2.84
C TRP A 74 7.30 7.88 2.12
N LYS A 75 7.14 8.99 2.84
CA LYS A 75 7.19 10.34 2.27
C LYS A 75 8.60 10.67 1.80
N ARG A 76 9.59 10.36 2.63
CA ARG A 76 11.03 10.51 2.30
C ARG A 76 11.44 9.63 1.11
N ALA A 77 10.92 8.41 1.05
CA ALA A 77 11.12 7.50 -0.07
C ALA A 77 10.51 8.06 -1.36
N LYS A 78 9.26 8.54 -1.29
CA LYS A 78 8.56 9.18 -2.41
C LYS A 78 9.37 10.34 -2.97
N ASP A 79 9.85 11.25 -2.12
CA ASP A 79 10.63 12.40 -2.56
C ASP A 79 11.93 11.96 -3.22
N TYR A 80 12.69 11.09 -2.58
CA TYR A 80 13.93 10.58 -3.15
C TYR A 80 13.73 9.85 -4.49
N PHE A 81 12.80 8.89 -4.56
CA PHE A 81 12.58 8.15 -5.80
C PHE A 81 11.94 9.00 -6.90
N SER A 82 11.18 10.03 -6.54
CA SER A 82 10.65 11.01 -7.48
C SER A 82 11.77 11.75 -8.21
N GLU A 83 12.80 12.20 -7.48
CA GLU A 83 13.99 12.85 -8.04
C GLU A 83 14.84 11.91 -8.92
N GLN A 84 14.87 10.62 -8.61
CA GLN A 84 15.70 9.65 -9.34
C GLN A 84 15.05 9.13 -10.64
N GLY A 85 13.74 9.01 -10.69
CA GLY A 85 13.06 8.40 -11.85
C GLY A 85 11.58 8.68 -11.95
N GLY A 86 11.07 9.65 -11.19
CA GLY A 86 9.67 10.06 -11.24
C GLY A 86 8.70 8.97 -10.85
N LYS A 87 7.47 9.09 -11.34
CA LYS A 87 6.34 8.22 -11.00
C LYS A 87 6.59 6.74 -11.31
N THR A 88 7.25 6.44 -12.39
CA THR A 88 7.57 5.06 -12.80
C THR A 88 8.49 4.34 -11.82
N LEU A 89 9.30 5.10 -11.06
CA LEU A 89 10.18 4.55 -10.03
C LEU A 89 9.52 4.56 -8.65
N TYR A 90 8.95 5.70 -8.21
CA TYR A 90 8.45 5.76 -6.83
C TYR A 90 7.19 4.91 -6.60
N THR A 91 6.28 4.80 -7.56
CA THR A 91 5.04 4.02 -7.37
C THR A 91 5.31 2.58 -6.93
N PRO A 92 6.08 1.74 -7.64
CA PRO A 92 6.35 0.37 -7.19
C PRO A 92 7.16 0.30 -5.89
N LYS A 93 7.96 1.34 -5.57
CA LYS A 93 8.71 1.39 -4.30
C LYS A 93 7.79 1.71 -3.13
N LEU A 94 6.84 2.63 -3.29
CA LEU A 94 5.81 2.89 -2.28
C LEU A 94 4.90 1.68 -2.05
N GLU A 95 4.47 0.97 -3.11
CA GLU A 95 3.76 -0.30 -2.98
C GLU A 95 4.56 -1.34 -2.15
N SER A 96 5.89 -1.35 -2.34
CA SER A 96 6.76 -2.25 -1.57
C SER A 96 6.85 -1.83 -0.10
N ILE A 97 6.92 -0.53 0.19
CA ILE A 97 6.90 0.02 1.55
C ILE A 97 5.55 -0.27 2.22
N ALA A 98 4.42 -0.07 1.54
CA ALA A 98 3.11 -0.40 2.08
C ALA A 98 3.01 -1.88 2.47
N ARG A 99 3.52 -2.79 1.63
CA ARG A 99 3.58 -4.23 1.97
C ARG A 99 4.49 -4.53 3.17
N LEU A 100 5.56 -3.75 3.39
CA LEU A 100 6.40 -3.89 4.58
C LEU A 100 5.66 -3.39 5.82
N TYR A 101 4.97 -2.25 5.74
CA TYR A 101 4.13 -1.74 6.82
C TYR A 101 3.04 -2.75 7.22
N SER A 102 2.36 -3.35 6.25
CA SER A 102 1.38 -4.41 6.50
C SER A 102 1.95 -5.60 7.28
N LYS A 103 3.18 -6.03 6.94
CA LYS A 103 3.87 -7.13 7.64
C LYS A 103 4.36 -6.76 9.04
N GLN A 104 4.51 -5.48 9.32
CA GLN A 104 5.01 -4.93 10.59
C GLN A 104 3.87 -4.41 11.47
N ASP A 105 2.61 -4.60 11.06
CA ASP A 105 1.42 -4.06 11.73
C ASP A 105 1.44 -2.52 11.88
N LYS A 106 2.18 -1.82 11.00
CA LYS A 106 2.16 -0.35 10.84
C LYS A 106 0.95 0.02 9.99
N ASN A 107 -0.22 -0.13 10.60
CA ASN A 107 -1.50 -0.14 9.89
C ASN A 107 -1.90 1.24 9.35
N GLU A 108 -1.61 2.30 10.10
CA GLU A 108 -1.89 3.69 9.71
C GLU A 108 -1.03 4.09 8.51
N GLU A 109 0.27 3.80 8.58
CA GLU A 109 1.22 4.11 7.51
C GLU A 109 0.91 3.32 6.23
N GLU A 110 0.45 2.06 6.35
CA GLU A 110 0.00 1.26 5.21
C GLU A 110 -1.16 1.98 4.50
N VAL A 111 -2.18 2.41 5.25
CA VAL A 111 -3.34 3.12 4.72
C VAL A 111 -2.92 4.45 4.09
N GLU A 112 -2.07 5.24 4.76
CA GLU A 112 -1.57 6.51 4.23
C GLU A 112 -0.90 6.35 2.86
N VAL A 113 -0.07 5.31 2.69
CA VAL A 113 0.60 5.06 1.40
C VAL A 113 -0.41 4.74 0.30
N TYR A 114 -1.38 3.86 0.55
CA TYR A 114 -2.38 3.53 -0.46
C TYR A 114 -3.31 4.70 -0.79
N GLU A 115 -3.71 5.50 0.21
CA GLU A 115 -4.48 6.73 -0.02
C GLU A 115 -3.68 7.75 -0.85
N TYR A 116 -2.38 7.89 -0.57
CA TYR A 116 -1.50 8.72 -1.39
C TYR A 116 -1.46 8.21 -2.85
N LEU A 117 -1.25 6.92 -3.07
CA LEU A 117 -1.19 6.33 -4.42
C LEU A 117 -2.48 6.51 -5.20
N ILE A 118 -3.64 6.43 -4.52
CA ILE A 118 -4.95 6.71 -5.11
C ILE A 118 -5.06 8.19 -5.47
N SER A 119 -4.70 9.10 -4.55
CA SER A 119 -4.77 10.54 -4.78
C SER A 119 -3.88 11.02 -5.91
N ASP A 120 -2.70 10.41 -6.04
CA ASP A 120 -1.69 10.69 -7.07
C ASP A 120 -2.13 10.21 -8.47
N ASN A 121 -2.97 9.18 -8.54
CA ASN A 121 -3.54 8.67 -9.78
C ASN A 121 -4.98 8.18 -9.60
N LYS A 122 -5.90 9.12 -9.44
CA LYS A 122 -7.32 8.84 -9.18
C LYS A 122 -7.97 7.90 -10.20
N GLN A 123 -7.56 7.94 -11.46
CA GLN A 123 -8.08 7.06 -12.51
C GLN A 123 -7.16 5.88 -12.81
N GLY A 124 -6.22 5.58 -11.91
CA GLY A 124 -5.27 4.49 -12.07
C GLY A 124 -5.95 3.12 -12.10
N ALA A 125 -5.42 2.22 -12.93
CA ALA A 125 -5.91 0.85 -13.04
C ALA A 125 -5.77 0.05 -11.72
N LYS A 126 -4.80 0.41 -10.86
CA LYS A 126 -4.57 -0.25 -9.57
C LYS A 126 -5.42 0.29 -8.41
N VAL A 127 -6.28 1.29 -8.64
CA VAL A 127 -7.13 1.84 -7.56
C VAL A 127 -7.99 0.77 -6.87
N PRO A 128 -8.60 -0.20 -7.57
CA PRO A 128 -9.33 -1.28 -6.90
C PRO A 128 -8.45 -2.13 -5.97
N GLU A 129 -7.22 -2.46 -6.38
CA GLU A 129 -6.26 -3.18 -5.54
C GLU A 129 -5.94 -2.41 -4.26
N TYR A 130 -5.69 -1.10 -4.36
CA TYR A 130 -5.41 -0.27 -3.19
C TYR A 130 -6.63 -0.13 -2.27
N ALA A 131 -7.82 0.00 -2.84
CA ALA A 131 -9.08 0.01 -2.09
C ALA A 131 -9.28 -1.28 -1.28
N GLU A 132 -8.99 -2.44 -1.88
CA GLU A 132 -9.00 -3.74 -1.20
C GLU A 132 -8.04 -3.77 -0.01
N LYS A 133 -6.80 -3.25 -0.19
CA LYS A 133 -5.79 -3.21 0.89
C LYS A 133 -6.22 -2.33 2.05
N ILE A 134 -6.74 -1.13 1.79
CA ILE A 134 -7.26 -0.22 2.83
C ILE A 134 -8.43 -0.89 3.58
N THR A 135 -9.38 -1.46 2.84
CA THR A 135 -10.53 -2.13 3.44
C THR A 135 -10.11 -3.34 4.28
N ALA A 136 -9.18 -4.16 3.77
CA ALA A 136 -8.65 -5.30 4.50
C ALA A 136 -7.91 -4.89 5.79
N ASN A 137 -7.18 -3.78 5.77
CA ASN A 137 -6.52 -3.21 6.95
C ASN A 137 -7.54 -2.88 8.05
N TYR A 138 -8.60 -2.13 7.73
CA TYR A 138 -9.65 -1.79 8.71
C TYR A 138 -10.43 -3.02 9.19
N LYS A 139 -10.70 -3.99 8.31
CA LYS A 139 -11.34 -5.26 8.70
C LYS A 139 -10.48 -6.06 9.68
N LYS A 140 -9.17 -6.17 9.42
CA LYS A 140 -8.21 -6.85 10.32
C LYS A 140 -8.20 -6.24 11.72
N ARG A 141 -8.41 -4.93 11.82
CA ARG A 141 -8.45 -4.17 13.08
C ARG A 141 -9.84 -4.15 13.73
N GLU A 142 -10.83 -4.81 13.11
CA GLU A 142 -12.23 -4.83 13.55
C GLU A 142 -12.87 -3.42 13.62
N GLU A 143 -12.33 -2.46 12.89
CA GLU A 143 -12.80 -1.07 12.80
C GLU A 143 -13.98 -0.97 11.82
N LEU A 144 -15.13 -1.45 12.25
CA LEU A 144 -16.31 -1.60 11.40
C LEU A 144 -16.77 -0.28 10.77
N ASP A 145 -16.74 0.82 11.51
CA ASP A 145 -17.16 2.13 10.99
C ASP A 145 -16.22 2.65 9.89
N LEU A 146 -14.91 2.43 10.03
CA LEU A 146 -13.94 2.79 9.00
C LEU A 146 -14.04 1.84 7.80
N SER A 147 -14.25 0.55 8.04
CA SER A 147 -14.53 -0.43 6.99
C SER A 147 -15.76 -0.02 6.19
N GLN A 148 -16.88 0.30 6.86
CA GLN A 148 -18.11 0.74 6.24
C GLN A 148 -17.90 1.99 5.37
N LYS A 149 -17.32 3.06 5.94
CA LYS A 149 -17.04 4.31 5.21
C LYS A 149 -16.19 4.09 3.98
N THR A 150 -15.16 3.23 4.09
CA THR A 150 -14.25 2.92 2.99
C THR A 150 -14.97 2.14 1.89
N ILE A 151 -15.77 1.15 2.27
CA ILE A 151 -16.55 0.34 1.33
C ILE A 151 -17.57 1.20 0.59
N ASP A 152 -18.32 2.06 1.29
CA ASP A 152 -19.28 2.97 0.67
C ASP A 152 -18.59 3.89 -0.33
N ARG A 153 -17.49 4.53 0.07
CA ARG A 153 -16.70 5.40 -0.81
C ARG A 153 -16.27 4.72 -2.09
N PHE A 154 -15.71 3.52 -2.00
CA PHE A 154 -15.19 2.84 -3.19
C PHE A 154 -16.26 2.13 -4.00
N THR A 155 -17.37 1.71 -3.38
CA THR A 155 -18.56 1.24 -4.11
C THR A 155 -19.09 2.34 -5.06
N ASP A 156 -19.16 3.57 -4.56
CA ASP A 156 -19.58 4.73 -5.35
C ASP A 156 -18.49 5.16 -6.35
N TYR A 157 -17.20 5.06 -5.98
CA TYR A 157 -16.08 5.38 -6.85
C TYR A 157 -16.01 4.50 -8.11
N PHE A 158 -16.38 3.23 -7.96
CA PHE A 158 -16.43 2.26 -9.05
C PHE A 158 -17.81 2.15 -9.70
N ASP A 159 -18.66 3.16 -9.54
CA ASP A 159 -19.94 3.20 -10.28
C ASP A 159 -19.71 3.18 -11.79
N PRO A 160 -20.47 2.39 -12.56
CA PRO A 160 -20.34 2.32 -14.03
C PRO A 160 -20.48 3.65 -14.77
N LYS A 161 -21.12 4.65 -14.16
CA LYS A 161 -21.25 6.02 -14.69
C LYS A 161 -20.13 6.94 -14.17
N GLY A 162 -19.29 6.46 -13.24
CA GLY A 162 -18.23 7.25 -12.59
C GLY A 162 -17.02 7.46 -13.49
N SER A 163 -16.24 8.50 -13.17
CA SER A 163 -15.07 8.89 -13.96
C SER A 163 -13.97 7.82 -13.99
N TRP A 164 -13.80 7.07 -12.90
CA TRP A 164 -12.83 5.98 -12.85
C TRP A 164 -13.22 4.86 -13.83
N TYR A 165 -14.49 4.45 -13.81
CA TYR A 165 -14.99 3.40 -14.69
C TYR A 165 -14.84 3.79 -16.16
N ILE A 166 -15.21 5.02 -16.51
CA ILE A 166 -15.09 5.55 -17.89
C ILE A 166 -13.62 5.53 -18.34
N ALA A 167 -12.68 5.96 -17.48
CA ALA A 167 -11.25 6.00 -17.80
C ALA A 167 -10.60 4.61 -17.92
N ASN A 168 -11.22 3.58 -17.36
CA ASN A 168 -10.72 2.20 -17.40
C ASN A 168 -11.55 1.28 -18.29
N LYS A 169 -12.55 1.81 -19.00
CA LYS A 169 -13.39 1.04 -19.91
C LYS A 169 -12.52 0.33 -20.96
N GLY A 170 -12.73 -0.99 -21.07
CA GLY A 170 -11.95 -1.86 -21.97
C GLY A 170 -10.65 -2.41 -21.37
N LYS A 171 -10.29 -2.07 -20.15
CA LYS A 171 -9.20 -2.71 -19.41
C LYS A 171 -9.80 -3.83 -18.55
N GLU A 172 -9.70 -5.05 -19.00
CA GLU A 172 -10.41 -6.21 -18.43
C GLU A 172 -10.12 -6.40 -16.92
N GLU A 173 -8.86 -6.54 -16.52
CA GLU A 173 -8.48 -6.85 -15.15
C GLU A 173 -8.93 -5.79 -14.13
N PRO A 174 -8.67 -4.48 -14.31
CA PRO A 174 -9.17 -3.45 -13.39
C PRO A 174 -10.68 -3.42 -13.26
N MET A 175 -11.40 -3.65 -14.35
CA MET A 175 -12.87 -3.65 -14.39
C MET A 175 -13.44 -4.83 -13.62
N ILE A 176 -12.89 -6.03 -13.80
CA ILE A 176 -13.29 -7.23 -13.05
C ILE A 176 -13.05 -7.00 -11.56
N ARG A 177 -11.86 -6.52 -11.18
CA ARG A 177 -11.50 -6.27 -9.78
C ARG A 177 -12.41 -5.23 -9.12
N ALA A 178 -12.75 -4.15 -9.82
CA ALA A 178 -13.70 -3.16 -9.32
C ALA A 178 -15.12 -3.72 -9.13
N GLY A 179 -15.57 -4.58 -10.03
CA GLY A 179 -16.83 -5.30 -9.91
C GLY A 179 -16.83 -6.23 -8.69
N GLN A 180 -15.81 -7.06 -8.55
CA GLN A 180 -15.61 -7.94 -7.40
C GLN A 180 -15.56 -7.16 -6.09
N TYR A 181 -14.84 -6.04 -6.04
CA TYR A 181 -14.81 -5.19 -4.85
C TYR A 181 -16.22 -4.74 -4.45
N ARG A 182 -17.01 -4.24 -5.40
CA ARG A 182 -18.39 -3.77 -5.12
C ARG A 182 -19.27 -4.90 -4.58
N GLU A 183 -19.17 -6.07 -5.16
CA GLU A 183 -19.96 -7.24 -4.76
C GLU A 183 -19.54 -7.76 -3.38
N GLU A 184 -18.28 -8.18 -3.24
CA GLU A 184 -17.76 -8.84 -2.04
C GLU A 184 -17.78 -7.93 -0.81
N GLN A 185 -17.51 -6.63 -0.98
CA GLN A 185 -17.46 -5.73 0.16
C GLN A 185 -18.86 -5.32 0.65
N ASN A 186 -19.84 -5.19 -0.25
CA ASN A 186 -21.22 -4.98 0.18
C ASN A 186 -21.80 -6.23 0.84
N ASP A 187 -21.53 -7.43 0.32
CA ASP A 187 -21.92 -8.70 0.96
C ASP A 187 -21.30 -8.83 2.37
N TYR A 188 -20.03 -8.47 2.52
CA TYR A 188 -19.39 -8.42 3.84
C TYR A 188 -20.14 -7.52 4.83
N LEU A 189 -20.55 -6.31 4.43
CA LEU A 189 -21.30 -5.41 5.32
C LEU A 189 -22.68 -5.97 5.68
N ILE A 190 -23.38 -6.53 4.70
CA ILE A 190 -24.67 -7.20 4.89
C ILE A 190 -24.54 -8.28 5.97
N THR A 191 -23.65 -9.23 5.73
CA THR A 191 -23.42 -10.37 6.62
C THR A 191 -22.97 -9.92 8.01
N THR A 192 -22.06 -8.94 8.09
CA THR A 192 -21.54 -8.43 9.36
C THR A 192 -22.64 -7.75 10.18
N PHE A 193 -23.44 -6.85 9.60
CA PHE A 193 -24.51 -6.19 10.33
C PHE A 193 -25.61 -7.17 10.74
N HIS A 194 -25.97 -8.10 9.87
CA HIS A 194 -26.98 -9.11 10.17
C HIS A 194 -26.53 -10.02 11.33
N THR A 195 -25.32 -10.56 11.27
CA THR A 195 -24.79 -11.44 12.31
C THR A 195 -24.68 -10.73 13.66
N LYS A 196 -24.11 -9.50 13.68
CA LYS A 196 -24.03 -8.70 14.90
C LYS A 196 -25.41 -8.35 15.49
N ALA A 197 -26.42 -8.12 14.65
CA ALA A 197 -27.79 -7.91 15.10
C ALA A 197 -28.34 -9.16 15.80
N GLN A 198 -28.17 -10.35 15.21
CA GLN A 198 -28.57 -11.62 15.82
C GLN A 198 -27.88 -11.90 17.16
N GLU A 199 -26.58 -11.55 17.28
CA GLU A 199 -25.84 -11.68 18.54
C GLU A 199 -26.42 -10.78 19.62
N LEU A 200 -26.72 -9.52 19.32
CA LEU A 200 -27.34 -8.58 20.26
C LEU A 200 -28.77 -9.01 20.66
N GLU A 201 -29.52 -9.57 19.73
CA GLU A 201 -30.85 -10.11 20.02
C GLU A 201 -30.80 -11.26 21.02
N LYS A 202 -29.83 -12.19 20.86
CA LYS A 202 -29.58 -13.27 21.84
C LYS A 202 -29.20 -12.74 23.23
N LEU A 203 -28.58 -11.57 23.30
CA LEU A 203 -28.24 -10.87 24.54
C LEU A 203 -29.37 -9.99 25.07
N ASN A 204 -30.59 -10.08 24.49
CA ASN A 204 -31.75 -9.25 24.79
C ASN A 204 -31.59 -7.74 24.57
N ASP A 205 -30.53 -7.29 23.84
CA ASP A 205 -30.39 -5.89 23.46
C ASP A 205 -31.11 -5.61 22.12
N ARG A 206 -32.46 -5.66 22.19
CA ARG A 206 -33.34 -5.52 21.02
C ARG A 206 -33.20 -4.14 20.35
N GLU A 207 -32.91 -3.11 21.11
CA GLU A 207 -32.78 -1.75 20.56
C GLU A 207 -31.58 -1.66 19.62
N LYS A 208 -30.40 -2.07 20.09
CA LYS A 208 -29.18 -2.09 19.25
C LYS A 208 -29.29 -3.11 18.12
N ALA A 209 -29.90 -4.28 18.38
CA ALA A 209 -30.14 -5.25 17.32
C ALA A 209 -30.98 -4.64 16.18
N GLY A 210 -32.09 -3.91 16.54
CA GLY A 210 -32.91 -3.24 15.56
C GLY A 210 -32.18 -2.19 14.72
N VAL A 211 -31.21 -1.48 15.30
CA VAL A 211 -30.36 -0.54 14.54
C VAL A 211 -29.53 -1.29 13.49
N LEU A 212 -28.92 -2.41 13.87
CA LEU A 212 -28.06 -3.17 12.95
C LEU A 212 -28.88 -3.91 11.88
N TYR A 213 -30.07 -4.43 12.21
CA TYR A 213 -30.96 -4.99 11.21
C TYR A 213 -31.38 -3.95 10.17
N ARG A 214 -31.67 -2.72 10.57
CA ARG A 214 -31.97 -1.62 9.62
C ARG A 214 -30.76 -1.31 8.73
N LYS A 215 -29.56 -1.28 9.30
CA LYS A 215 -28.32 -1.13 8.47
C LYS A 215 -28.22 -2.27 7.45
N ALA A 216 -28.37 -3.53 7.89
CA ALA A 216 -28.32 -4.68 6.99
C ALA A 216 -29.38 -4.58 5.86
N ALA A 217 -30.62 -4.19 6.19
CA ALA A 217 -31.69 -4.00 5.20
C ALA A 217 -31.31 -2.97 4.13
N VAL A 218 -30.74 -1.82 4.53
CA VAL A 218 -30.27 -0.80 3.58
C VAL A 218 -29.21 -1.37 2.62
N TYR A 219 -28.27 -2.19 3.12
CA TYR A 219 -27.26 -2.81 2.25
C TYR A 219 -27.84 -3.92 1.37
N TYR A 220 -28.82 -4.70 1.84
CA TYR A 220 -29.57 -5.63 0.98
C TYR A 220 -30.25 -4.90 -0.18
N GLU A 221 -30.96 -3.81 0.11
CA GLU A 221 -31.61 -3.00 -0.93
C GLU A 221 -30.61 -2.39 -1.92
N LYS A 222 -29.45 -1.90 -1.39
CA LYS A 222 -28.36 -1.39 -2.22
C LYS A 222 -27.79 -2.50 -3.12
N PHE A 223 -27.57 -3.67 -2.57
CA PHE A 223 -27.05 -4.84 -3.31
C PHE A 223 -27.98 -5.23 -4.45
N ILE A 224 -29.29 -5.37 -4.21
CA ILE A 224 -30.29 -5.70 -5.25
C ILE A 224 -30.32 -4.66 -6.38
N LYS A 225 -30.02 -3.39 -6.08
CA LYS A 225 -29.99 -2.32 -7.11
C LYS A 225 -28.68 -2.30 -7.91
N LEU A 226 -27.61 -2.86 -7.37
CA LEU A 226 -26.28 -2.88 -7.98
C LEU A 226 -26.07 -4.09 -8.89
N PHE A 227 -26.76 -5.18 -8.63
CA PHE A 227 -26.65 -6.47 -9.29
C PHE A 227 -28.01 -7.03 -9.71
#